data_5cb2302f54d9e79569f2a9a3e8252e86
#
_entry.id   5cb2302f54d9e79569f2a9a3e8252e86
#
_cell.length_a   1.000
_cell.length_b   1.000
_cell.length_c   1.000
_cell.angle_alpha   90.00
_cell.angle_beta   90.00
_cell.angle_gamma   90.00
#
_symmetry.space_group_name_H-M   'P 1'
#
loop_
_entity.id
_entity.type
_entity.pdbx_description
1 polymer ?
#
loop_
_entity_poly.entity_id
_entity_poly.type
_entity_poly.pdbx_seq_one_letter_code
_entity_poly.pdbx_strand_id
1 'polypeptide(L)'
;IHGCLVGSEMCIRDSNIWRFPRMVGANDGGTFLIPWLFFLFVWSIPLVIAEFALGKRSRTGTIGTFRIFAGKGYAWMGLWTAWISTAIGFYYAVVAGWCLKYFQLGITNGLVGENVDTQLVWNEFLQSAGSVVFFQFLVIAITLLAIWKGAKAIEKVNVILMVSLFVLLFMSLGLSLYMDMADGTLDGFLFMFTVNWSSLSDPAIWINGLSQSAWSC
;
A
#
# COMPACT_ATOMS: atom_id res chain seq x y z
N ILE A 1 1.35 -9.00 21.18
CA ILE A 1 0.27 -8.40 20.38
C ILE A 1 0.85 -7.72 19.12
N HIS A 2 2.08 -7.20 19.17
CA HIS A 2 2.67 -6.44 18.07
C HIS A 2 3.17 -7.27 16.86
N GLY A 3 3.36 -8.57 17.01
CA GLY A 3 3.94 -9.41 15.93
C GLY A 3 2.96 -9.78 14.80
N CYS A 4 1.64 -9.78 15.06
CA CYS A 4 0.63 -10.11 14.06
C CYS A 4 0.18 -8.89 13.22
N LEU A 5 0.23 -7.70 13.84
CA LEU A 5 -0.23 -6.45 13.23
C LEU A 5 0.78 -5.83 12.25
N VAL A 6 2.08 -6.08 12.42
CA VAL A 6 3.12 -5.43 11.60
C VAL A 6 3.11 -5.90 10.14
N GLY A 7 2.73 -7.16 9.88
CA GLY A 7 2.64 -7.66 8.50
C GLY A 7 1.41 -7.15 7.75
N SER A 8 0.26 -7.10 8.42
CA SER A 8 -1.00 -6.63 7.82
C SER A 8 -1.02 -5.12 7.64
N GLU A 9 -0.46 -4.34 8.56
CA GLU A 9 -0.42 -2.87 8.45
C GLU A 9 0.40 -2.38 7.26
N MET A 10 1.47 -3.09 6.87
CA MET A 10 2.23 -2.74 5.66
C MET A 10 1.41 -2.96 4.38
N CYS A 11 0.70 -4.08 4.27
CA CYS A 11 -0.15 -4.36 3.11
C CYS A 11 -1.30 -3.34 2.96
N ILE A 12 -1.94 -2.96 4.07
CA ILE A 12 -3.08 -2.03 4.07
C ILE A 12 -2.67 -0.64 3.58
N ARG A 13 -1.51 -0.12 4.00
CA ARG A 13 -1.08 1.23 3.64
C ARG A 13 -0.70 1.38 2.17
N ASP A 14 0.15 0.50 1.69
CA ASP A 14 0.72 0.64 0.34
C ASP A 14 -0.30 0.29 -0.74
N SER A 15 -1.15 -0.69 -0.51
CA SER A 15 -2.21 -1.06 -1.43
C SER A 15 -3.25 0.05 -1.61
N ASN A 16 -3.56 0.80 -0.55
CA ASN A 16 -4.56 1.86 -0.60
C ASN A 16 -4.03 3.17 -1.18
N ILE A 17 -2.74 3.47 -1.00
CA ILE A 17 -2.16 4.73 -1.50
C ILE A 17 -1.70 4.62 -2.94
N TRP A 18 -1.08 3.50 -3.30
CA TRP A 18 -0.49 3.29 -4.61
C TRP A 18 -1.45 2.61 -5.60
N ARG A 19 -2.00 1.47 -5.21
CA ARG A 19 -2.80 0.63 -6.10
C ARG A 19 -4.23 1.16 -6.26
N PHE A 20 -4.84 1.62 -5.18
CA PHE A 20 -6.24 2.03 -5.18
C PHE A 20 -6.54 3.15 -6.19
N PRO A 21 -5.82 4.30 -6.21
CA PRO A 21 -6.07 5.36 -7.19
C PRO A 21 -5.90 4.87 -8.64
N ARG A 22 -4.90 4.03 -8.88
CA ARG A 22 -4.69 3.41 -10.20
C ARG A 22 -5.86 2.51 -10.60
N MET A 23 -6.40 1.72 -9.67
CA MET A 23 -7.54 0.85 -9.93
C MET A 23 -8.81 1.64 -10.19
N VAL A 24 -9.03 2.74 -9.47
CA VAL A 24 -10.12 3.68 -9.71
C VAL A 24 -10.01 4.28 -11.12
N GLY A 25 -8.83 4.78 -11.49
CA GLY A 25 -8.60 5.37 -12.81
C GLY A 25 -8.73 4.38 -13.97
N ALA A 26 -8.35 3.11 -13.76
CA ALA A 26 -8.40 2.07 -14.79
C ALA A 26 -9.78 1.40 -14.96
N ASN A 27 -10.73 1.61 -14.02
CA ASN A 27 -12.02 0.93 -13.98
C ASN A 27 -13.19 1.92 -13.85
N ASP A 28 -13.22 2.94 -14.68
CA ASP A 28 -14.31 3.91 -14.79
C ASP A 28 -14.65 4.68 -13.48
N GLY A 29 -13.63 5.08 -12.73
CA GLY A 29 -13.80 6.01 -11.61
C GLY A 29 -14.78 5.52 -10.54
N GLY A 30 -15.89 6.24 -10.40
CA GLY A 30 -16.94 5.95 -9.42
C GLY A 30 -17.60 4.58 -9.56
N THR A 31 -17.60 4.01 -10.76
CA THR A 31 -18.13 2.66 -11.03
C THR A 31 -17.40 1.59 -10.23
N PHE A 32 -16.08 1.70 -10.14
CA PHE A 32 -15.23 0.78 -9.39
C PHE A 32 -15.49 0.83 -7.87
N LEU A 33 -15.91 1.98 -7.35
CA LEU A 33 -16.15 2.14 -5.92
C LEU A 33 -17.29 1.25 -5.41
N ILE A 34 -18.27 0.93 -6.26
CA ILE A 34 -19.43 0.10 -5.88
C ILE A 34 -19.01 -1.33 -5.52
N PRO A 35 -18.40 -2.13 -6.42
CA PRO A 35 -17.93 -3.47 -6.06
C PRO A 35 -16.85 -3.46 -4.99
N TRP A 36 -15.98 -2.44 -4.97
CA TRP A 36 -14.99 -2.32 -3.91
C TRP A 36 -15.64 -2.13 -2.54
N LEU A 37 -16.61 -1.23 -2.38
CA LEU A 37 -17.37 -1.05 -1.13
C LEU A 37 -18.13 -2.32 -0.75
N PHE A 38 -18.77 -2.98 -1.69
CA PHE A 38 -19.45 -4.25 -1.44
C PHE A 38 -18.51 -5.28 -0.81
N PHE A 39 -17.34 -5.51 -1.41
CA PHE A 39 -16.37 -6.46 -0.88
C PHE A 39 -15.67 -5.96 0.39
N LEU A 40 -15.55 -4.66 0.59
CA LEU A 40 -15.08 -4.10 1.85
C LEU A 40 -15.96 -4.55 3.02
N PHE A 41 -17.27 -4.48 2.87
CA PHE A 41 -18.22 -4.88 3.93
C PHE A 41 -18.35 -6.40 4.06
N VAL A 42 -18.38 -7.13 2.95
CA VAL A 42 -18.65 -8.58 2.97
C VAL A 42 -17.40 -9.39 3.26
N TRP A 43 -16.23 -8.92 2.84
CA TRP A 43 -14.96 -9.64 2.95
C TRP A 43 -14.01 -8.99 3.97
N SER A 44 -13.63 -7.73 3.73
CA SER A 44 -12.52 -7.11 4.45
C SER A 44 -12.82 -6.87 5.92
N ILE A 45 -13.96 -6.28 6.24
CA ILE A 45 -14.33 -5.99 7.63
C ILE A 45 -14.47 -7.27 8.47
N PRO A 46 -15.22 -8.32 8.04
CA PRO A 46 -15.29 -9.56 8.79
C PRO A 46 -13.94 -10.25 8.98
N LEU A 47 -13.07 -10.21 7.96
CA LEU A 47 -11.74 -10.80 8.04
C LEU A 47 -10.87 -10.10 9.08
N VAL A 48 -10.82 -8.77 9.05
CA VAL A 48 -10.06 -7.96 10.02
C VAL A 48 -10.58 -8.18 11.46
N ILE A 49 -11.90 -8.24 11.65
CA ILE A 49 -12.49 -8.53 12.97
C ILE A 49 -12.08 -9.92 13.46
N ALA A 50 -12.12 -10.93 12.58
CA ALA A 50 -11.71 -12.29 12.91
C ALA A 50 -10.22 -12.35 13.27
N GLU A 51 -9.36 -11.72 12.48
CA GLU A 51 -7.92 -11.64 12.74
C GLU A 51 -7.61 -10.97 14.08
N PHE A 52 -8.28 -9.85 14.36
CA PHE A 52 -8.11 -9.13 15.62
C PHE A 52 -8.58 -9.97 16.83
N ALA A 53 -9.70 -10.66 16.71
CA ALA A 53 -10.24 -11.53 17.76
C ALA A 53 -9.29 -12.70 18.04
N LEU A 54 -8.78 -13.35 16.98
CA LEU A 54 -7.82 -14.44 17.09
C LEU A 54 -6.50 -13.98 17.70
N GLY A 55 -5.96 -12.86 17.24
CA GLY A 55 -4.72 -12.27 17.76
C GLY A 55 -4.82 -11.89 19.23
N LYS A 56 -5.93 -11.25 19.63
CA LYS A 56 -6.19 -10.87 21.02
C LYS A 56 -6.31 -12.08 21.96
N ARG A 57 -6.91 -13.16 21.47
CA ARG A 57 -7.14 -14.36 22.28
C ARG A 57 -5.90 -15.25 22.37
N SER A 58 -5.15 -15.42 21.27
CA SER A 58 -3.97 -16.29 21.25
C SER A 58 -2.77 -15.66 21.94
N ARG A 59 -2.58 -14.34 21.78
CA ARG A 59 -1.40 -13.58 22.24
C ARG A 59 -0.07 -14.21 21.79
N THR A 60 -0.11 -14.97 20.71
CA THR A 60 1.04 -15.62 20.08
C THR A 60 1.13 -15.16 18.63
N GLY A 61 2.27 -15.34 17.98
CA GLY A 61 2.40 -15.08 16.55
C GLY A 61 1.51 -16.01 15.71
N THR A 62 1.47 -15.80 14.40
CA THR A 62 0.61 -16.53 13.45
C THR A 62 0.71 -18.05 13.63
N ILE A 63 1.92 -18.60 13.76
CA ILE A 63 2.14 -20.04 13.95
C ILE A 63 1.48 -20.54 15.23
N GLY A 64 1.63 -19.80 16.34
CA GLY A 64 1.02 -20.13 17.63
C GLY A 64 -0.49 -20.04 17.58
N THR A 65 -1.04 -19.07 16.89
CA THR A 65 -2.48 -18.89 16.71
C THR A 65 -3.09 -20.09 16.01
N PHE A 66 -2.57 -20.51 14.86
CA PHE A 66 -3.06 -21.71 14.17
C PHE A 66 -2.93 -22.98 15.02
N ARG A 67 -1.84 -23.13 15.76
CA ARG A 67 -1.65 -24.26 16.66
C ARG A 67 -2.68 -24.31 17.79
N ILE A 68 -3.08 -23.15 18.32
CA ILE A 68 -4.05 -23.06 19.43
C ILE A 68 -5.47 -23.32 18.94
N PHE A 69 -5.89 -22.71 17.82
CA PHE A 69 -7.28 -22.74 17.34
C PHE A 69 -7.59 -23.91 16.42
N ALA A 70 -6.66 -24.27 15.54
CA ALA A 70 -6.85 -25.34 14.56
C ALA A 70 -6.15 -26.67 14.95
N GLY A 71 -5.24 -26.63 15.94
CA GLY A 71 -4.50 -27.80 16.40
C GLY A 71 -3.07 -27.88 15.83
N LYS A 72 -2.26 -28.78 16.42
CA LYS A 72 -0.83 -28.91 16.08
C LYS A 72 -0.57 -29.23 14.60
N GLY A 73 -1.46 -30.00 13.96
CA GLY A 73 -1.33 -30.38 12.56
C GLY A 73 -1.47 -29.20 11.58
N TYR A 74 -2.08 -28.10 11.99
CA TYR A 74 -2.30 -26.92 11.14
C TYR A 74 -1.28 -25.78 11.39
N ALA A 75 -0.28 -25.99 12.25
CA ALA A 75 0.77 -24.99 12.51
C ALA A 75 1.53 -24.56 11.25
N TRP A 76 1.63 -25.44 10.24
CA TRP A 76 2.24 -25.14 8.94
C TRP A 76 1.53 -24.02 8.17
N MET A 77 0.21 -23.86 8.35
CA MET A 77 -0.53 -22.75 7.72
C MET A 77 -0.09 -21.40 8.30
N GLY A 78 0.14 -21.34 9.62
CA GLY A 78 0.71 -20.16 10.26
C GLY A 78 2.16 -19.88 9.84
N LEU A 79 2.96 -20.94 9.58
CA LEU A 79 4.30 -20.79 9.02
C LEU A 79 4.24 -20.24 7.59
N TRP A 80 3.31 -20.72 6.77
CA TRP A 80 3.11 -20.27 5.40
C TRP A 80 2.73 -18.79 5.34
N THR A 81 1.80 -18.32 6.17
CA THR A 81 1.45 -16.89 6.27
C THR A 81 2.63 -16.05 6.72
N ALA A 82 3.41 -16.50 7.70
CA ALA A 82 4.63 -15.81 8.13
C ALA A 82 5.67 -15.71 7.01
N TRP A 83 5.84 -16.79 6.23
CA TRP A 83 6.72 -16.80 5.07
C TRP A 83 6.29 -15.82 3.99
N ILE A 84 4.99 -15.80 3.64
CA ILE A 84 4.45 -14.84 2.66
C ILE A 84 4.70 -13.40 3.13
N SER A 85 4.43 -13.08 4.39
CA SER A 85 4.69 -11.75 4.96
C SER A 85 6.16 -11.36 4.87
N THR A 86 7.07 -12.31 5.09
CA THR A 86 8.52 -12.08 4.95
C THR A 86 8.91 -11.83 3.49
N ALA A 87 8.38 -12.62 2.56
CA ALA A 87 8.63 -12.45 1.13
C ALA A 87 8.13 -11.09 0.61
N ILE A 88 6.95 -10.67 1.07
CA ILE A 88 6.41 -9.34 0.80
C ILE A 88 7.36 -8.26 1.35
N GLY A 89 7.89 -8.42 2.56
CA GLY A 89 8.85 -7.49 3.14
C GLY A 89 10.12 -7.31 2.28
N PHE A 90 10.65 -8.38 1.69
CA PHE A 90 11.77 -8.29 0.75
C PHE A 90 11.41 -7.52 -0.52
N TYR A 91 10.24 -7.77 -1.07
CA TYR A 91 9.74 -7.03 -2.22
C TYR A 91 9.63 -5.52 -1.92
N TYR A 92 9.04 -5.17 -0.78
CA TYR A 92 8.91 -3.77 -0.39
C TYR A 92 10.24 -3.07 -0.12
N ALA A 93 11.26 -3.78 0.33
CA ALA A 93 12.60 -3.19 0.47
C ALA A 93 13.16 -2.71 -0.87
N VAL A 94 12.88 -3.44 -1.96
CA VAL A 94 13.26 -3.02 -3.32
C VAL A 94 12.45 -1.80 -3.77
N VAL A 95 11.13 -1.86 -3.64
CA VAL A 95 10.23 -0.76 -4.03
C VAL A 95 10.54 0.51 -3.26
N ALA A 96 10.83 0.42 -1.96
CA ALA A 96 11.21 1.57 -1.14
C ALA A 96 12.55 2.19 -1.62
N GLY A 97 13.49 1.37 -2.10
CA GLY A 97 14.71 1.86 -2.75
C GLY A 97 14.40 2.69 -4.00
N TRP A 98 13.47 2.25 -4.83
CA TRP A 98 12.99 2.99 -6.00
C TRP A 98 12.31 4.31 -5.60
N CYS A 99 11.43 4.28 -4.59
CA CYS A 99 10.79 5.49 -4.08
C CYS A 99 11.83 6.51 -3.57
N LEU A 100 12.87 6.05 -2.89
CA LEU A 100 13.94 6.92 -2.40
C LEU A 100 14.73 7.56 -3.56
N LYS A 101 14.95 6.82 -4.65
CA LYS A 101 15.57 7.37 -5.86
C LYS A 101 14.69 8.45 -6.49
N TYR A 102 13.40 8.20 -6.63
CA TYR A 102 12.47 9.19 -7.17
C TYR A 102 12.33 10.42 -6.27
N PHE A 103 12.36 10.23 -4.95
CA PHE A 103 12.41 11.33 -4.00
C PHE A 103 13.66 12.20 -4.19
N GLN A 104 14.82 11.59 -4.39
CA GLN A 104 16.04 12.32 -4.72
C GLN A 104 15.88 13.11 -6.02
N LEU A 105 15.38 12.48 -7.08
CA LEU A 105 15.15 13.13 -8.38
C LEU A 105 14.17 14.31 -8.27
N GLY A 106 13.11 14.16 -7.45
CA GLY A 106 12.17 15.26 -7.18
C GLY A 106 12.84 16.47 -6.52
N ILE A 107 13.71 16.24 -5.52
CA ILE A 107 14.44 17.33 -4.85
C ILE A 107 15.48 17.99 -5.78
N THR A 108 16.14 17.21 -6.61
CA THR A 108 17.18 17.71 -7.52
C THR A 108 16.63 18.28 -8.83
N ASN A 109 15.30 18.42 -8.95
CA ASN A 109 14.60 18.81 -10.19
C ASN A 109 14.92 17.92 -11.40
N GLY A 110 15.39 16.72 -11.19
CA GLY A 110 15.72 15.77 -12.25
C GLY A 110 14.51 15.22 -13.01
N LEU A 111 13.30 15.52 -12.55
CA LEU A 111 12.03 15.17 -13.20
C LEU A 111 11.30 16.39 -13.77
N VAL A 112 11.88 17.60 -13.68
CA VAL A 112 11.26 18.87 -14.09
C VAL A 112 11.96 19.37 -15.35
N GLY A 113 11.21 19.42 -16.46
CA GLY A 113 11.69 19.95 -17.75
C GLY A 113 10.76 19.52 -18.88
N GLU A 114 10.61 20.37 -19.88
CA GLU A 114 9.71 20.10 -21.03
C GLU A 114 10.09 18.86 -21.87
N ASN A 115 11.32 18.36 -21.72
CA ASN A 115 11.85 17.23 -22.49
C ASN A 115 12.33 16.06 -21.64
N VAL A 116 11.91 15.96 -20.36
CA VAL A 116 12.30 14.85 -19.51
C VAL A 116 11.44 13.62 -19.81
N ASP A 117 12.03 12.64 -20.47
CA ASP A 117 11.39 11.32 -20.65
C ASP A 117 11.55 10.49 -19.35
N THR A 118 10.48 10.47 -18.57
CA THR A 118 10.43 9.73 -17.29
C THR A 118 10.63 8.22 -17.48
N GLN A 119 10.29 7.67 -18.66
CA GLN A 119 10.52 6.25 -18.98
C GLN A 119 11.99 5.97 -19.22
N LEU A 120 12.71 6.87 -19.86
CA LEU A 120 14.16 6.74 -20.01
C LEU A 120 14.87 6.79 -18.67
N VAL A 121 14.53 7.76 -17.82
CA VAL A 121 15.09 7.88 -16.45
C VAL A 121 14.85 6.60 -15.65
N TRP A 122 13.66 6.01 -15.77
CA TRP A 122 13.33 4.74 -15.13
C TRP A 122 14.18 3.58 -15.65
N ASN A 123 14.27 3.45 -16.95
CA ASN A 123 15.00 2.36 -17.59
C ASN A 123 16.51 2.45 -17.30
N GLU A 124 17.09 3.64 -17.35
CA GLU A 124 18.51 3.87 -16.99
C GLU A 124 18.78 3.51 -15.54
N PHE A 125 17.87 3.90 -14.64
CA PHE A 125 18.01 3.53 -13.23
C PHE A 125 17.97 2.00 -13.03
N LEU A 126 17.02 1.30 -13.66
CA LEU A 126 16.91 -0.16 -13.54
C LEU A 126 18.11 -0.90 -14.16
N GLN A 127 18.69 -0.39 -15.24
CA GLN A 127 19.88 -0.97 -15.87
C GLN A 127 21.15 -0.74 -15.03
N SER A 128 21.17 0.27 -14.19
CA SER A 128 22.28 0.54 -13.28
C SER A 128 22.17 -0.27 -12.01
N ALA A 129 22.64 -1.52 -12.04
CA ALA A 129 22.60 -2.42 -10.88
C ALA A 129 23.24 -1.80 -9.61
N GLY A 130 24.35 -1.07 -9.75
CA GLY A 130 24.99 -0.38 -8.64
C GLY A 130 24.12 0.67 -7.98
N SER A 131 23.40 1.45 -8.77
CA SER A 131 22.47 2.47 -8.27
C SER A 131 21.28 1.85 -7.54
N VAL A 132 20.67 0.81 -8.11
CA VAL A 132 19.56 0.09 -7.49
C VAL A 132 19.94 -0.49 -6.14
N VAL A 133 21.07 -1.20 -6.08
CA VAL A 133 21.58 -1.81 -4.84
C VAL A 133 21.94 -0.75 -3.81
N PHE A 134 22.51 0.37 -4.22
CA PHE A 134 22.87 1.47 -3.32
C PHE A 134 21.61 2.04 -2.63
N PHE A 135 20.56 2.36 -3.38
CA PHE A 135 19.34 2.90 -2.80
C PHE A 135 18.60 1.88 -1.93
N GLN A 136 18.59 0.61 -2.33
CA GLN A 136 18.04 -0.47 -1.51
C GLN A 136 18.79 -0.61 -0.18
N PHE A 137 20.12 -0.61 -0.21
CA PHE A 137 20.96 -0.66 1.00
C PHE A 137 20.69 0.55 1.90
N LEU A 138 20.58 1.74 1.32
CA LEU A 138 20.31 2.97 2.06
C LEU A 138 18.96 2.91 2.79
N VAL A 139 17.91 2.41 2.15
CA VAL A 139 16.59 2.22 2.79
C VAL A 139 16.68 1.20 3.92
N ILE A 140 17.36 0.09 3.72
CA ILE A 140 17.55 -0.93 4.77
C ILE A 140 18.31 -0.31 5.95
N ALA A 141 19.36 0.46 5.70
CA ALA A 141 20.13 1.13 6.75
C ALA A 141 19.26 2.12 7.54
N ILE A 142 18.47 2.97 6.86
CA ILE A 142 17.54 3.89 7.49
C ILE A 142 16.52 3.13 8.35
N THR A 143 15.96 2.05 7.82
CA THR A 143 15.00 1.22 8.54
C THR A 143 15.63 0.59 9.79
N LEU A 144 16.83 0.03 9.67
CA LEU A 144 17.56 -0.53 10.80
C LEU A 144 17.82 0.51 11.90
N LEU A 145 18.23 1.72 11.51
CA LEU A 145 18.41 2.83 12.45
C LEU A 145 17.09 3.22 13.14
N ALA A 146 15.99 3.22 12.39
CA ALA A 146 14.66 3.54 12.93
C ALA A 146 14.19 2.52 13.97
N ILE A 147 14.50 1.23 13.76
CA ILE A 147 14.06 0.14 14.66
C ILE A 147 15.07 -0.22 15.75
N TRP A 148 16.29 0.35 15.72
CA TRP A 148 17.39 0.01 16.61
C TRP A 148 17.03 0.04 18.11
N LYS A 149 16.15 0.94 18.50
CA LYS A 149 15.71 1.11 19.89
C LYS A 149 14.50 0.24 20.26
N GLY A 150 14.11 -0.71 19.39
CA GLY A 150 13.03 -1.67 19.63
C GLY A 150 11.62 -1.12 19.44
N ALA A 151 10.63 -1.79 20.00
CA ALA A 151 9.21 -1.57 19.73
C ALA A 151 8.74 -0.11 19.94
N LYS A 152 9.23 0.58 20.96
CA LYS A 152 8.88 1.99 21.22
C LYS A 152 9.38 2.94 20.11
N ALA A 153 10.53 2.63 19.52
CA ALA A 153 11.04 3.41 18.40
C ALA A 153 10.21 3.19 17.14
N ILE A 154 9.82 1.95 16.87
CA ILE A 154 8.93 1.59 15.75
C ILE A 154 7.62 2.36 15.88
N GLU A 155 6.98 2.35 17.06
CA GLU A 155 5.73 3.06 17.31
C GLU A 155 5.88 4.57 17.03
N LYS A 156 6.94 5.19 17.55
CA LYS A 156 7.20 6.62 17.33
C LYS A 156 7.42 6.94 15.85
N VAL A 157 8.22 6.15 15.14
CA VAL A 157 8.48 6.32 13.71
C VAL A 157 7.19 6.16 12.92
N ASN A 158 6.38 5.15 13.23
CA ASN A 158 5.09 4.94 12.58
C ASN A 158 4.14 6.12 12.76
N VAL A 159 4.04 6.70 13.94
CA VAL A 159 3.22 7.90 14.19
C VAL A 159 3.69 9.07 13.33
N ILE A 160 5.01 9.33 13.29
CA ILE A 160 5.57 10.40 12.46
C ILE A 160 5.25 10.17 10.97
N LEU A 161 5.49 8.95 10.48
CA LEU A 161 5.22 8.61 9.08
C LEU A 161 3.74 8.73 8.74
N MET A 162 2.86 8.33 9.65
CA MET A 162 1.41 8.41 9.44
C MET A 162 0.92 9.85 9.37
N VAL A 163 1.38 10.72 10.27
CA VAL A 163 1.05 12.16 10.23
C VAL A 163 1.60 12.81 8.97
N SER A 164 2.86 12.53 8.60
CA SER A 164 3.45 13.10 7.38
C SER A 164 2.70 12.64 6.12
N LEU A 165 2.26 11.38 6.08
CA LEU A 165 1.45 10.85 5.00
C LEU A 165 0.12 11.60 4.85
N PHE A 166 -0.62 11.82 5.96
CA PHE A 166 -1.86 12.59 5.92
C PHE A 166 -1.63 14.02 5.42
N VAL A 167 -0.58 14.69 5.91
CA VAL A 167 -0.23 16.04 5.45
C VAL A 167 0.03 16.04 3.93
N LEU A 168 0.82 15.09 3.43
CA LEU A 168 1.11 14.98 2.00
C LEU A 168 -0.15 14.67 1.16
N LEU A 169 -1.03 13.79 1.65
CA LEU A 169 -2.29 13.49 0.98
C LEU A 169 -3.22 14.73 0.89
N PHE A 170 -3.37 15.47 1.98
CA PHE A 170 -4.17 16.68 1.97
C PHE A 170 -3.56 17.79 1.12
N MET A 171 -2.23 17.92 1.12
CA MET A 171 -1.54 18.86 0.22
C MET A 171 -1.74 18.47 -1.25
N SER A 172 -1.59 17.19 -1.57
CA SER A 172 -1.80 16.67 -2.93
C SER A 172 -3.26 16.87 -3.39
N LEU A 173 -4.23 16.59 -2.53
CA LEU A 173 -5.64 16.82 -2.79
C LEU A 173 -5.93 18.32 -3.00
N GLY A 174 -5.42 19.18 -2.11
CA GLY A 174 -5.59 20.62 -2.23
C GLY A 174 -4.98 21.20 -3.51
N LEU A 175 -3.79 20.72 -3.89
CA LEU A 175 -3.15 21.12 -5.13
C LEU A 175 -3.93 20.65 -6.37
N SER A 176 -4.39 19.40 -6.37
CA SER A 176 -5.21 18.86 -7.46
C SER A 176 -6.50 19.66 -7.65
N LEU A 177 -7.22 19.92 -6.55
CA LEU A 177 -8.45 20.73 -6.61
C LEU A 177 -8.16 22.17 -7.06
N TYR A 178 -7.05 22.76 -6.62
CA TYR A 178 -6.65 24.10 -7.06
C TYR A 178 -6.39 24.15 -8.57
N MET A 179 -5.71 23.14 -9.12
CA MET A 179 -5.44 23.04 -10.56
C MET A 179 -6.72 22.84 -11.35
N ASP A 180 -7.59 21.90 -10.94
CA ASP A 180 -8.89 21.68 -11.58
C ASP A 180 -9.78 22.94 -11.57
N MET A 181 -9.77 23.69 -10.45
CA MET A 181 -10.52 24.94 -10.36
C MET A 181 -9.93 26.07 -11.21
N ALA A 182 -8.58 26.09 -11.38
CA ALA A 182 -7.91 27.07 -12.21
C ALA A 182 -8.21 26.87 -13.71
N ASP A 183 -8.39 25.62 -14.13
CA ASP A 183 -8.80 25.26 -15.49
C ASP A 183 -10.32 25.40 -15.72
N GLY A 184 -11.08 25.74 -14.68
CA GLY A 184 -12.53 25.92 -14.73
C GLY A 184 -13.32 24.62 -14.84
N THR A 185 -12.70 23.48 -14.59
CA THR A 185 -13.28 22.13 -14.61
C THR A 185 -13.13 21.49 -13.23
N LEU A 186 -13.98 20.54 -12.95
CA LEU A 186 -13.85 19.63 -11.79
C LEU A 186 -13.85 18.19 -12.28
N ASP A 187 -13.25 17.96 -13.44
CA ASP A 187 -13.36 16.71 -14.17
C ASP A 187 -12.80 15.54 -13.37
N GLY A 188 -11.65 15.72 -12.71
CA GLY A 188 -11.06 14.70 -11.85
C GLY A 188 -11.95 14.33 -10.67
N PHE A 189 -12.57 15.32 -10.04
CA PHE A 189 -13.51 15.11 -8.94
C PHE A 189 -14.80 14.47 -9.41
N LEU A 190 -15.38 14.97 -10.51
CA LEU A 190 -16.59 14.42 -11.11
C LEU A 190 -16.39 12.98 -11.57
N PHE A 191 -15.22 12.66 -12.14
CA PHE A 191 -14.87 11.31 -12.55
C PHE A 191 -14.94 10.30 -11.39
N MET A 192 -14.50 10.68 -10.19
CA MET A 192 -14.57 9.82 -9.01
C MET A 192 -16.01 9.50 -8.56
N PHE A 193 -16.98 10.37 -8.87
CA PHE A 193 -18.37 10.19 -8.46
C PHE A 193 -19.32 9.83 -9.61
N THR A 194 -18.83 9.83 -10.85
CA THR A 194 -19.64 9.43 -11.99
C THR A 194 -19.68 7.90 -12.08
N VAL A 195 -20.90 7.35 -12.13
CA VAL A 195 -21.13 5.90 -12.23
C VAL A 195 -21.64 5.56 -13.62
N ASN A 196 -20.93 4.69 -14.31
CA ASN A 196 -21.37 4.08 -15.56
C ASN A 196 -22.04 2.73 -15.28
N TRP A 197 -23.36 2.72 -15.25
CA TRP A 197 -24.15 1.53 -14.92
C TRP A 197 -23.94 0.37 -15.91
N SER A 198 -23.62 0.66 -17.16
CA SER A 198 -23.34 -0.39 -18.16
C SER A 198 -22.06 -1.16 -17.85
N SER A 199 -21.05 -0.50 -17.34
CA SER A 199 -19.77 -1.10 -16.96
C SER A 199 -19.88 -2.02 -15.73
N LEU A 200 -20.88 -1.83 -14.85
CA LEU A 200 -21.15 -2.73 -13.73
C LEU A 200 -21.56 -4.15 -14.16
N SER A 201 -21.97 -4.32 -15.40
CA SER A 201 -22.26 -5.64 -15.97
C SER A 201 -21.00 -6.43 -16.34
N ASP A 202 -19.83 -5.78 -16.36
CA ASP A 202 -18.55 -6.42 -16.64
C ASP A 202 -18.02 -7.13 -15.38
N PRO A 203 -17.86 -8.48 -15.43
CA PRO A 203 -17.28 -9.23 -14.31
C PRO A 203 -15.86 -8.78 -13.93
N ALA A 204 -15.10 -8.19 -14.87
CA ALA A 204 -13.73 -7.73 -14.60
C ALA A 204 -13.69 -6.65 -13.52
N ILE A 205 -14.66 -5.73 -13.49
CA ILE A 205 -14.72 -4.67 -12.47
C ILE A 205 -14.97 -5.28 -11.09
N TRP A 206 -15.81 -6.30 -10.99
CA TRP A 206 -16.08 -7.01 -9.74
C TRP A 206 -14.86 -7.79 -9.24
N ILE A 207 -14.14 -8.47 -10.14
CA ILE A 207 -12.89 -9.18 -9.81
C ILE A 207 -11.83 -8.17 -9.33
N ASN A 208 -11.73 -7.02 -9.98
CA ASN A 208 -10.80 -5.97 -9.59
C ASN A 208 -11.17 -5.37 -8.22
N GLY A 209 -12.47 -5.15 -7.95
CA GLY A 209 -12.97 -4.70 -6.66
C GLY A 209 -12.68 -5.70 -5.53
N LEU A 210 -12.95 -6.99 -5.75
CA LEU A 210 -12.61 -8.06 -4.82
C LEU A 210 -11.10 -8.12 -4.57
N SER A 211 -10.32 -8.12 -5.65
CA SER A 211 -8.86 -8.14 -5.56
C SER A 211 -8.32 -6.96 -4.76
N GLN A 212 -8.84 -5.75 -4.99
CA GLN A 212 -8.44 -4.57 -4.22
C GLN A 212 -8.83 -4.69 -2.75
N SER A 213 -10.04 -5.17 -2.45
CA SER A 213 -10.48 -5.39 -1.07
C SER A 213 -9.61 -6.45 -0.36
N ALA A 214 -9.26 -7.54 -1.05
CA ALA A 214 -8.41 -8.59 -0.49
C ALA A 214 -6.97 -8.10 -0.21
N TRP A 215 -6.44 -7.20 -1.04
CA TRP A 215 -5.13 -6.59 -0.82
C TRP A 215 -5.13 -5.47 0.23
N SER A 216 -6.30 -4.94 0.56
CA SER A 216 -6.45 -3.85 1.53
C SER A 216 -6.66 -4.35 2.98
N CYS A 217 -6.82 -5.65 3.16
CA CYS A 217 -6.85 -6.33 4.46
C CYS A 217 -5.49 -6.87 4.81
#